data_d9b068d83a7354c1bcd152e63835c8c1
#
_entry.id   d9b068d83a7354c1bcd152e63835c8c1
#
_cell.length_a   1.000
_cell.length_b   1.000
_cell.length_c   1.000
_cell.angle_alpha   90.00
_cell.angle_beta   90.00
_cell.angle_gamma   90.00
#
_symmetry.space_group_name_H-M   'P 1'
#
loop_
_entity.id
_entity.type
_entity.pdbx_description
1 polymer ?
#
loop_
_entity_poly.entity_id
_entity_poly.type
_entity_poly.pdbx_seq_one_letter_code
_entity_poly.pdbx_strand_id
1 'polypeptide(L)'
;MTFDPEEAKKQYVEFMKDSVAAFAPGRIEFLGNHLDYNGGTVLGTAINAGIYGLAQPRKDQKFHLFSESFEGAKIDGNLQNLEKQTGNKSWGNYCIGVLRQLQLENLAPKMGFSLILTTDLPMSAGLSSSAALELSTALCLTQLANQKVSKKDLVS
;
A
#
# COMPACT_ATOMS: atom_id res chain seq x y z
N MET A 1 -33.89 11.37 5.52
CA MET A 1 -32.64 11.78 6.18
C MET A 1 -32.15 13.01 5.47
N THR A 2 -32.09 14.12 6.15
CA THR A 2 -31.51 15.36 5.62
C THR A 2 -29.99 15.29 5.79
N PHE A 3 -29.25 15.48 4.70
CA PHE A 3 -27.79 15.56 4.72
C PHE A 3 -27.38 16.85 5.44
N ASP A 4 -26.64 16.73 6.52
CA ASP A 4 -26.03 17.85 7.23
C ASP A 4 -24.54 17.93 6.89
N PRO A 5 -24.11 18.96 6.12
CA PRO A 5 -22.71 19.10 5.69
C PRO A 5 -21.72 19.30 6.84
N GLU A 6 -22.12 19.97 7.94
CA GLU A 6 -21.24 20.22 9.08
C GLU A 6 -21.03 18.96 9.92
N GLU A 7 -22.06 18.14 10.08
CA GLU A 7 -21.93 16.84 10.74
C GLU A 7 -21.09 15.86 9.91
N ALA A 8 -21.30 15.82 8.60
CA ALA A 8 -20.48 15.02 7.69
C ALA A 8 -19.01 15.44 7.71
N LYS A 9 -18.72 16.75 7.74
CA LYS A 9 -17.36 17.29 7.87
C LYS A 9 -16.72 16.89 9.21
N LYS A 10 -17.46 16.97 10.30
CA LYS A 10 -16.99 16.58 11.63
C LYS A 10 -16.67 15.09 11.70
N GLN A 11 -17.53 14.24 11.15
CA GLN A 11 -17.31 12.79 11.03
C GLN A 11 -16.08 12.48 10.15
N TYR A 12 -15.89 13.21 9.05
CA TYR A 12 -14.73 13.05 8.19
C TYR A 12 -13.42 13.42 8.89
N VAL A 13 -13.40 14.54 9.63
CA VAL A 13 -12.23 14.96 10.42
C VAL A 13 -11.90 13.93 11.50
N GLU A 14 -12.90 13.41 12.20
CA GLU A 14 -12.69 12.37 13.22
C GLU A 14 -12.17 11.06 12.58
N PHE A 15 -12.72 10.66 11.42
CA PHE A 15 -12.24 9.50 10.67
C PHE A 15 -10.76 9.65 10.24
N MET A 16 -10.36 10.85 9.81
CA MET A 16 -9.00 11.12 9.32
C MET A 16 -7.97 11.30 10.44
N LYS A 17 -8.40 11.52 11.69
CA LYS A 17 -7.54 11.91 12.81
C LYS A 17 -6.35 10.98 13.06
N ASP A 18 -6.56 9.67 12.91
CA ASP A 18 -5.53 8.65 13.14
C ASP A 18 -5.10 7.96 11.83
N SER A 19 -5.53 8.50 10.68
CA SER A 19 -5.18 7.94 9.38
C SER A 19 -3.81 8.42 8.91
N VAL A 20 -3.12 7.57 8.16
CA VAL A 20 -1.86 7.89 7.48
C VAL A 20 -2.03 7.76 5.98
N ALA A 21 -1.41 8.65 5.23
CA ALA A 21 -1.43 8.60 3.77
C ALA A 21 0.00 8.49 3.23
N ALA A 22 0.16 7.73 2.16
CA ALA A 22 1.42 7.57 1.46
C ALA A 22 1.23 7.60 -0.06
N PHE A 23 2.25 8.03 -0.76
CA PHE A 23 2.35 8.00 -2.21
C PHE A 23 3.64 7.31 -2.63
N ALA A 24 3.55 6.37 -3.55
CA ALA A 24 4.70 5.75 -4.20
C ALA A 24 4.59 5.94 -5.73
N PRO A 25 5.57 6.58 -6.37
CA PRO A 25 5.54 6.83 -7.80
C PRO A 25 5.74 5.54 -8.60
N GLY A 26 5.20 5.52 -9.81
CA GLY A 26 5.62 4.59 -10.84
C GLY A 26 7.02 4.92 -11.35
N ARG A 27 7.59 4.02 -12.17
CA ARG A 27 8.93 4.17 -12.75
C ARG A 27 8.88 3.91 -14.26
N ILE A 28 9.60 4.74 -15.00
CA ILE A 28 9.99 4.44 -16.38
C ILE A 28 11.45 3.99 -16.37
N GLU A 29 11.72 2.88 -17.01
CA GLU A 29 13.08 2.40 -17.26
C GLU A 29 13.51 2.80 -18.67
N PHE A 30 14.58 3.60 -18.76
CA PHE A 30 15.10 4.09 -20.02
C PHE A 30 16.08 3.13 -20.67
N LEU A 31 16.99 2.58 -19.85
CA LEU A 31 18.07 1.68 -20.30
C LEU A 31 18.27 0.58 -19.27
N GLY A 32 18.59 -0.61 -19.76
CA GLY A 32 18.97 -1.71 -18.88
C GLY A 32 17.88 -2.73 -18.61
N ASN A 33 16.83 -2.76 -19.44
CA ASN A 33 15.78 -3.77 -19.31
C ASN A 33 16.39 -5.18 -19.23
N HIS A 34 15.98 -5.95 -18.20
CA HIS A 34 16.51 -7.27 -17.83
C HIS A 34 17.97 -7.30 -17.35
N LEU A 35 18.60 -6.15 -17.05
CA LEU A 35 19.95 -6.09 -16.49
C LEU A 35 19.96 -6.00 -14.96
N ASP A 36 18.89 -5.52 -14.33
CA ASP A 36 18.74 -5.33 -12.90
C ASP A 36 19.04 -6.60 -12.09
N TYR A 37 18.43 -7.74 -12.48
CA TYR A 37 18.65 -9.04 -11.84
C TYR A 37 19.91 -9.80 -12.33
N ASN A 38 20.62 -9.25 -13.34
CA ASN A 38 21.88 -9.80 -13.86
C ASN A 38 23.11 -8.98 -13.40
N GLY A 39 22.95 -8.06 -12.45
CA GLY A 39 24.05 -7.23 -11.94
C GLY A 39 24.52 -6.14 -12.90
N GLY A 40 23.73 -5.84 -13.93
CA GLY A 40 24.02 -4.74 -14.88
C GLY A 40 23.54 -3.39 -14.38
N THR A 41 24.00 -2.33 -15.05
CA THR A 41 23.58 -0.96 -14.77
C THR A 41 22.24 -0.65 -15.45
N VAL A 42 21.29 -0.12 -14.71
CA VAL A 42 19.99 0.34 -15.21
C VAL A 42 19.85 1.85 -15.03
N LEU A 43 19.10 2.49 -15.92
CA LEU A 43 18.74 3.91 -15.81
C LEU A 43 17.23 4.03 -15.84
N GLY A 44 16.66 4.47 -14.74
CA GLY A 44 15.22 4.71 -14.62
C GLY A 44 14.93 6.03 -13.94
N THR A 45 13.68 6.48 -14.03
CA THR A 45 13.19 7.68 -13.35
C THR A 45 11.81 7.46 -12.79
N ALA A 46 11.53 8.06 -11.63
CA ALA A 46 10.19 8.16 -11.11
C ALA A 46 9.34 9.11 -11.97
N ILE A 47 8.03 8.82 -12.04
CA ILE A 47 7.06 9.66 -12.74
C ILE A 47 6.09 10.29 -11.74
N ASN A 48 5.30 11.25 -12.20
CA ASN A 48 4.33 11.97 -11.36
C ASN A 48 2.99 11.22 -11.19
N ALA A 49 2.87 10.02 -11.72
CA ALA A 49 1.77 9.09 -11.47
C ALA A 49 2.24 7.95 -10.56
N GLY A 50 1.34 7.37 -9.76
CA GLY A 50 1.74 6.35 -8.79
C GLY A 50 0.57 5.70 -8.07
N ILE A 51 0.85 5.13 -6.92
CA ILE A 51 -0.14 4.53 -6.04
C ILE A 51 -0.25 5.33 -4.75
N TYR A 52 -1.47 5.70 -4.43
CA TYR A 52 -1.86 6.39 -3.20
C TYR A 52 -2.43 5.36 -2.23
N GLY A 53 -1.91 5.34 -1.02
CA GLY A 53 -2.42 4.53 0.09
C GLY A 53 -2.97 5.42 1.19
N LEU A 54 -4.10 5.00 1.76
CA LEU A 54 -4.67 5.58 2.97
C LEU A 54 -4.92 4.45 3.96
N ALA A 55 -4.21 4.47 5.10
CA ALA A 55 -4.36 3.46 6.13
C ALA A 55 -4.95 4.06 7.41
N GLN A 56 -5.85 3.32 8.03
CA GLN A 56 -6.49 3.67 9.30
C GLN A 56 -6.30 2.54 10.31
N PRO A 57 -5.95 2.85 11.58
CA PRO A 57 -5.79 1.84 12.62
C PRO A 57 -7.14 1.24 13.00
N ARG A 58 -7.13 -0.02 13.43
CA ARG A 58 -8.26 -0.74 13.99
C ARG A 58 -7.93 -1.19 15.41
N LYS A 59 -8.96 -1.47 16.21
CA LYS A 59 -8.80 -1.94 17.59
C LYS A 59 -8.80 -3.48 17.72
N ASP A 60 -8.89 -4.19 16.59
CA ASP A 60 -8.85 -5.66 16.51
C ASP A 60 -7.52 -6.16 15.88
N GLN A 61 -7.44 -7.44 15.56
CA GLN A 61 -6.29 -8.07 14.89
C GLN A 61 -6.56 -8.35 13.40
N LYS A 62 -7.56 -7.67 12.80
CA LYS A 62 -7.93 -7.87 11.40
C LYS A 62 -7.33 -6.81 10.50
N PHE A 63 -7.05 -7.17 9.26
CA PHE A 63 -6.77 -6.19 8.21
C PHE A 63 -7.83 -6.24 7.12
N HIS A 64 -8.08 -5.08 6.53
CA HIS A 64 -8.95 -4.91 5.38
C HIS A 64 -8.15 -4.19 4.30
N LEU A 65 -8.07 -4.80 3.12
CA LEU A 65 -7.49 -4.16 1.95
C LEU A 65 -8.60 -3.87 0.95
N PHE A 66 -8.59 -2.68 0.40
CA PHE A 66 -9.53 -2.25 -0.63
C PHE A 66 -8.75 -1.56 -1.75
N SER A 67 -9.07 -1.90 -2.99
CA SER A 67 -8.52 -1.21 -4.16
C SER A 67 -9.64 -0.84 -5.13
N GLU A 68 -9.69 0.43 -5.50
CA GLU A 68 -10.64 0.93 -6.50
C GLU A 68 -10.37 0.37 -7.90
N SER A 69 -9.09 0.03 -8.20
CA SER A 69 -8.67 -0.45 -9.53
C SER A 69 -9.09 -1.88 -9.85
N PHE A 70 -9.53 -2.66 -8.86
CA PHE A 70 -9.94 -4.06 -9.02
C PHE A 70 -11.41 -4.24 -8.64
N GLU A 71 -12.33 -3.58 -9.34
CA GLU A 71 -13.80 -3.73 -9.27
C GLU A 71 -14.34 -3.99 -7.84
N GLY A 72 -13.90 -3.19 -6.86
CA GLY A 72 -14.33 -3.32 -5.48
C GLY A 72 -13.82 -4.58 -4.76
N ALA A 73 -12.75 -5.20 -5.26
CA ALA A 73 -12.16 -6.37 -4.61
C ALA A 73 -11.68 -6.01 -3.20
N LYS A 74 -12.43 -6.51 -2.22
CA LYS A 74 -12.10 -6.39 -0.80
C LYS A 74 -11.45 -7.67 -0.31
N ILE A 75 -10.38 -7.51 0.46
CA ILE A 75 -9.68 -8.62 1.11
C ILE A 75 -9.73 -8.38 2.60
N ASP A 76 -10.25 -9.35 3.31
CA ASP A 76 -10.29 -9.37 4.76
C ASP A 76 -9.35 -10.47 5.26
N GLY A 77 -8.55 -10.19 6.28
CA GLY A 77 -7.63 -11.16 6.86
C GLY A 77 -7.32 -10.87 8.32
N ASN A 78 -6.44 -11.69 8.88
CA ASN A 78 -6.02 -11.59 10.27
C ASN A 78 -4.48 -11.49 10.33
N LEU A 79 -3.96 -10.60 11.18
CA LEU A 79 -2.52 -10.39 11.35
C LEU A 79 -1.76 -11.64 11.82
N GLN A 80 -2.45 -12.56 12.50
CA GLN A 80 -1.86 -13.80 13.00
C GLN A 80 -1.85 -14.92 11.95
N ASN A 81 -2.63 -14.79 10.88
CA ASN A 81 -2.71 -15.79 9.81
C ASN A 81 -2.80 -15.09 8.45
N LEU A 82 -1.67 -14.94 7.78
CA LEU A 82 -1.56 -14.28 6.47
C LEU A 82 -1.73 -15.31 5.35
N GLU A 83 -2.98 -15.48 4.91
CA GLU A 83 -3.33 -16.43 3.85
C GLU A 83 -3.08 -15.84 2.46
N LYS A 84 -2.53 -16.68 1.56
CA LYS A 84 -2.35 -16.34 0.16
C LYS A 84 -3.71 -16.22 -0.54
N GLN A 85 -3.89 -15.15 -1.27
CA GLN A 85 -5.10 -14.86 -2.05
C GLN A 85 -5.00 -15.46 -3.45
N THR A 86 -6.14 -15.83 -4.05
CA THR A 86 -6.25 -16.42 -5.39
C THR A 86 -7.30 -15.66 -6.23
N GLY A 87 -7.30 -15.93 -7.55
CA GLY A 87 -8.23 -15.32 -8.49
C GLY A 87 -8.13 -13.78 -8.53
N ASN A 88 -9.26 -13.10 -8.53
CA ASN A 88 -9.33 -11.63 -8.59
C ASN A 88 -8.77 -10.92 -7.35
N LYS A 89 -8.50 -11.65 -6.27
CA LYS A 89 -7.89 -11.13 -5.04
C LYS A 89 -6.36 -11.27 -5.01
N SER A 90 -5.75 -11.88 -6.04
CA SER A 90 -4.30 -12.16 -6.08
C SER A 90 -3.43 -10.88 -5.98
N TRP A 91 -3.96 -9.72 -6.35
CA TRP A 91 -3.30 -8.42 -6.16
C TRP A 91 -2.92 -8.14 -4.70
N GLY A 92 -3.74 -8.60 -3.75
CA GLY A 92 -3.49 -8.42 -2.32
C GLY A 92 -2.26 -9.18 -1.80
N ASN A 93 -1.73 -10.13 -2.57
CA ASN A 93 -0.51 -10.84 -2.16
C ASN A 93 0.71 -9.92 -2.09
N TYR A 94 0.75 -8.83 -2.85
CA TYR A 94 1.78 -7.81 -2.74
C TYR A 94 1.70 -7.13 -1.35
N CYS A 95 0.52 -6.68 -0.96
CA CYS A 95 0.32 -6.05 0.36
C CYS A 95 0.56 -7.03 1.52
N ILE A 96 0.10 -8.29 1.39
CA ILE A 96 0.28 -9.34 2.38
C ILE A 96 1.76 -9.75 2.50
N GLY A 97 2.49 -9.77 1.39
CA GLY A 97 3.94 -10.02 1.36
C GLY A 97 4.70 -8.94 2.12
N VAL A 98 4.39 -7.68 1.86
CA VAL A 98 4.95 -6.54 2.60
C VAL A 98 4.62 -6.63 4.09
N LEU A 99 3.36 -6.88 4.45
CA LEU A 99 2.96 -7.03 5.85
C LEU A 99 3.74 -8.15 6.54
N ARG A 100 3.92 -9.29 5.87
CA ARG A 100 4.71 -10.42 6.40
C ARG A 100 6.15 -10.02 6.65
N GLN A 101 6.80 -9.35 5.68
CA GLN A 101 8.18 -8.90 5.84
C GLN A 101 8.30 -7.90 7.00
N LEU A 102 7.41 -6.92 7.08
CA LEU A 102 7.39 -5.96 8.18
C LEU A 102 7.16 -6.64 9.54
N GLN A 103 6.39 -7.73 9.61
CA GLN A 103 6.23 -8.50 10.84
C GLN A 103 7.55 -9.19 11.25
N LEU A 104 8.29 -9.77 10.30
CA LEU A 104 9.58 -10.39 10.55
C LEU A 104 10.62 -9.40 11.09
N GLU A 105 10.58 -8.16 10.59
CA GLU A 105 11.46 -7.06 11.00
C GLU A 105 10.94 -6.29 12.25
N ASN A 106 9.80 -6.70 12.83
CA ASN A 106 9.15 -6.00 13.95
C ASN A 106 8.75 -4.54 13.63
N LEU A 107 8.48 -4.22 12.37
CA LEU A 107 8.10 -2.91 11.85
C LEU A 107 6.61 -2.80 11.54
N ALA A 108 5.87 -3.90 11.61
CA ALA A 108 4.43 -3.95 11.33
C ALA A 108 3.58 -3.32 12.46
N PRO A 109 2.38 -2.81 12.14
CA PRO A 109 1.41 -2.44 13.16
C PRO A 109 1.07 -3.63 14.06
N LYS A 110 0.98 -3.39 15.37
CA LYS A 110 0.60 -4.42 16.37
C LYS A 110 -0.91 -4.66 16.43
N MET A 111 -1.69 -3.71 15.95
CA MET A 111 -3.15 -3.76 15.85
C MET A 111 -3.57 -3.81 14.38
N GLY A 112 -4.79 -4.22 14.13
CA GLY A 112 -5.35 -4.29 12.79
C GLY A 112 -5.42 -2.94 12.09
N PHE A 113 -5.68 -2.96 10.79
CA PHE A 113 -5.78 -1.76 9.97
C PHE A 113 -6.76 -1.96 8.80
N SER A 114 -7.23 -0.84 8.25
CA SER A 114 -7.88 -0.77 6.94
C SER A 114 -6.97 0.00 6.00
N LEU A 115 -6.69 -0.52 4.82
CA LEU A 115 -5.85 0.11 3.80
C LEU A 115 -6.65 0.24 2.50
N ILE A 116 -6.83 1.47 2.07
CA ILE A 116 -7.43 1.82 0.77
C ILE A 116 -6.30 2.21 -0.18
N LEU A 117 -6.35 1.67 -1.38
CA LEU A 117 -5.35 1.89 -2.44
C LEU A 117 -6.06 2.39 -3.70
N THR A 118 -5.55 3.47 -4.25
CA THR A 118 -5.98 4.01 -5.55
C THR A 118 -4.77 4.37 -6.40
N THR A 119 -4.94 4.45 -7.72
CA THR A 119 -3.84 4.72 -8.64
C THR A 119 -4.29 5.56 -9.83
N ASP A 120 -3.40 6.39 -10.31
CA ASP A 120 -3.48 7.08 -11.59
C ASP A 120 -2.52 6.49 -12.65
N LEU A 121 -1.86 5.35 -12.32
CA LEU A 121 -1.05 4.61 -13.28
C LEU A 121 -1.94 3.86 -14.28
N PRO A 122 -1.67 3.93 -15.58
CA PRO A 122 -2.33 3.10 -16.57
C PRO A 122 -2.08 1.61 -16.30
N MET A 123 -3.14 0.81 -16.37
CA MET A 123 -3.04 -0.64 -16.17
C MET A 123 -2.12 -1.28 -17.23
N SER A 124 -1.28 -2.23 -16.80
CA SER A 124 -0.41 -3.02 -17.68
C SER A 124 0.56 -2.23 -18.56
N ALA A 125 0.90 -1.00 -18.19
CA ALA A 125 1.76 -0.12 -18.97
C ALA A 125 3.27 -0.30 -18.72
N GLY A 126 3.69 -1.29 -17.92
CA GLY A 126 5.11 -1.50 -17.60
C GLY A 126 5.71 -0.42 -16.68
N LEU A 127 4.89 0.35 -15.99
CA LEU A 127 5.29 1.49 -15.14
C LEU A 127 5.61 1.09 -13.70
N SER A 128 5.96 -0.16 -13.45
CA SER A 128 6.33 -0.69 -12.12
C SER A 128 5.23 -0.54 -11.07
N SER A 129 3.97 -0.75 -11.45
CA SER A 129 2.82 -0.60 -10.54
C SER A 129 2.86 -1.55 -9.35
N SER A 130 3.40 -2.76 -9.49
CA SER A 130 3.56 -3.69 -8.36
C SER A 130 4.57 -3.17 -7.33
N ALA A 131 5.71 -2.65 -7.75
CA ALA A 131 6.68 -2.04 -6.84
C ALA A 131 6.11 -0.78 -6.15
N ALA A 132 5.36 0.05 -6.88
CA ALA A 132 4.68 1.20 -6.30
C ALA A 132 3.61 0.78 -5.27
N LEU A 133 2.90 -0.34 -5.52
CA LEU A 133 1.93 -0.91 -4.59
C LEU A 133 2.59 -1.40 -3.30
N GLU A 134 3.69 -2.13 -3.42
CA GLU A 134 4.48 -2.61 -2.28
C GLU A 134 5.03 -1.44 -1.46
N LEU A 135 5.63 -0.43 -2.10
CA LEU A 135 6.18 0.74 -1.43
C LEU A 135 5.10 1.60 -0.74
N SER A 136 3.98 1.84 -1.42
CA SER A 136 2.85 2.58 -0.83
C SER A 136 2.31 1.86 0.40
N THR A 137 2.17 0.53 0.33
CA THR A 137 1.76 -0.32 1.45
C THR A 137 2.77 -0.25 2.59
N ALA A 138 4.07 -0.42 2.31
CA ALA A 138 5.12 -0.37 3.32
C ALA A 138 5.17 0.98 4.04
N LEU A 139 5.08 2.09 3.29
CA LEU A 139 5.04 3.44 3.84
C LEU A 139 3.83 3.65 4.76
N CYS A 140 2.64 3.22 4.33
CA CYS A 140 1.43 3.31 5.17
C CYS A 140 1.58 2.50 6.46
N LEU A 141 2.02 1.25 6.38
CA LEU A 141 2.07 0.36 7.53
C LEU A 141 3.16 0.75 8.52
N THR A 142 4.34 1.18 8.06
CA THR A 142 5.41 1.66 8.93
C THR A 142 5.04 2.96 9.64
N GLN A 143 4.39 3.91 8.94
CA GLN A 143 3.88 5.13 9.57
C GLN A 143 2.79 4.81 10.60
N LEU A 144 1.86 3.90 10.28
CA LEU A 144 0.80 3.48 11.20
C LEU A 144 1.37 2.81 12.46
N ALA A 145 2.49 2.11 12.32
CA ALA A 145 3.25 1.51 13.43
C ALA A 145 4.14 2.52 14.17
N ASN A 146 4.14 3.81 13.79
CA ASN A 146 5.05 4.85 14.31
C ASN A 146 6.54 4.47 14.18
N GLN A 147 6.90 3.73 13.13
CA GLN A 147 8.27 3.33 12.84
C GLN A 147 8.94 4.35 11.92
N LYS A 148 10.20 4.68 12.22
CA LYS A 148 11.05 5.50 11.36
C LYS A 148 11.94 4.59 10.52
N VAL A 149 11.54 4.35 9.29
CA VAL A 149 12.30 3.55 8.32
C VAL A 149 12.83 4.48 7.23
N SER A 150 14.10 4.33 6.87
CA SER A 150 14.65 5.12 5.76
C SER A 150 14.07 4.63 4.42
N LYS A 151 13.97 5.52 3.43
CA LYS A 151 13.51 5.14 2.10
C LYS A 151 14.39 4.06 1.46
N LYS A 152 15.67 4.04 1.80
CA LYS A 152 16.63 3.04 1.32
C LYS A 152 16.32 1.65 1.90
N ASP A 153 16.01 1.58 3.19
CA ASP A 153 15.74 0.30 3.86
C ASP A 153 14.38 -0.29 3.47
N LEU A 154 13.47 0.51 2.89
CA LEU A 154 12.19 0.02 2.36
C LEU A 154 12.31 -0.68 1.00
N VAL A 155 13.45 -0.57 0.31
CA VAL A 155 13.68 -1.15 -1.02
C VAL A 155 14.79 -2.19 -1.03
N SER A 156 15.39 -2.48 0.11
CA SER A 156 16.39 -3.54 0.31
C SER A 156 15.73 -4.84 0.76
#